data_1ff9c63ce2483778c93bca9cd0b5f5ab
#
_entry.id   1ff9c63ce2483778c93bca9cd0b5f5ab
#
_cell.length_a   1.000
_cell.length_b   1.000
_cell.length_c   1.000
_cell.angle_alpha   90.00
_cell.angle_beta   90.00
_cell.angle_gamma   90.00
#
_symmetry.space_group_name_H-M   'P 1'
#
loop_
_entity.id
_entity.type
_entity.pdbx_description
1 polymer ?
#
loop_
_entity_poly.entity_id
_entity_poly.type
_entity_poly.pdbx_seq_one_letter_code
_entity_poly.pdbx_strand_id
1 'polypeptide(L)'
;MEFLVCLSIWYDILAEITHVSKALQAADVSLDTAIMLVNSLKEFLVQYREEGFNKSMSIARRMATELNASTEFRRKRLRKQKKFHDETNSYSDDEDPEMHLRCRVFNVIVDTAIQELGDDRFKNIGHVSDKFSFLIKMETMTKDELEESVTRYALTSSDISRDIIQEIYPASRILKGHKKAIDKLSFILQENLDKVFPNLTVALRVFLTMPLTVASAERSFSKLKLVKSYLRSTMNNDRLTHLAIISIENNLARSTSFDEILEKWASTKARHVKVL
;
A
#
# COMPACT_ATOMS: atom_id res chain seq x y z
N MET A 1 10.33 -32.67 6.70
CA MET A 1 9.83 -32.23 5.38
C MET A 1 8.78 -31.12 5.50
N GLU A 2 7.65 -31.29 6.21
CA GLU A 2 6.58 -30.30 6.36
C GLU A 2 7.10 -28.87 6.67
N PHE A 3 8.03 -28.74 7.62
CA PHE A 3 8.61 -27.45 7.99
C PHE A 3 9.31 -26.74 6.82
N LEU A 4 10.11 -27.49 6.03
CA LEU A 4 10.84 -26.92 4.91
C LEU A 4 9.91 -26.47 3.77
N VAL A 5 8.82 -27.23 3.55
CA VAL A 5 7.79 -26.81 2.57
C VAL A 5 7.10 -25.54 3.05
N CYS A 6 6.67 -25.49 4.31
CA CYS A 6 6.06 -24.28 4.87
C CYS A 6 7.02 -23.06 4.84
N LEU A 7 8.32 -23.29 5.11
CA LEU A 7 9.32 -22.24 5.05
C LEU A 7 9.44 -21.67 3.62
N SER A 8 9.47 -22.54 2.60
CA SER A 8 9.51 -22.12 1.20
C SER A 8 8.25 -21.36 0.79
N ILE A 9 7.06 -21.85 1.19
CA ILE A 9 5.78 -21.18 0.92
C ILE A 9 5.76 -19.77 1.52
N TRP A 10 6.09 -19.66 2.81
CA TRP A 10 6.09 -18.37 3.48
C TRP A 10 7.15 -17.41 2.92
N TYR A 11 8.32 -17.93 2.53
CA TYR A 11 9.35 -17.10 1.91
C TYR A 11 8.87 -16.48 0.60
N ASP A 12 8.31 -17.27 -0.31
CA ASP A 12 7.82 -16.79 -1.60
C ASP A 12 6.70 -15.74 -1.41
N ILE A 13 5.70 -16.03 -0.58
CA ILE A 13 4.56 -15.12 -0.32
C ILE A 13 5.02 -13.83 0.36
N LEU A 14 5.83 -13.94 1.43
CA LEU A 14 6.26 -12.76 2.19
C LEU A 14 7.27 -11.91 1.42
N ALA A 15 8.08 -12.50 0.55
CA ALA A 15 8.98 -11.74 -0.31
C ALA A 15 8.18 -10.81 -1.25
N GLU A 16 7.14 -11.33 -1.89
CA GLU A 16 6.30 -10.58 -2.81
C GLU A 16 5.46 -9.51 -2.10
N ILE A 17 4.83 -9.88 -0.97
CA ILE A 17 4.12 -8.92 -0.12
C ILE A 17 5.06 -7.80 0.37
N THR A 18 6.28 -8.14 0.77
CA THR A 18 7.26 -7.16 1.25
C THR A 18 7.68 -6.21 0.13
N HIS A 19 7.87 -6.72 -1.08
CA HIS A 19 8.19 -5.90 -2.25
C HIS A 19 7.10 -4.86 -2.51
N VAL A 20 5.87 -5.32 -2.63
CA VAL A 20 4.70 -4.44 -2.86
C VAL A 20 4.48 -3.48 -1.69
N SER A 21 4.58 -3.95 -0.46
CA SER A 21 4.42 -3.13 0.74
C SER A 21 5.45 -2.00 0.82
N LYS A 22 6.72 -2.29 0.53
CA LYS A 22 7.78 -1.26 0.46
C LYS A 22 7.50 -0.23 -0.63
N ALA A 23 7.06 -0.67 -1.80
CA ALA A 23 6.71 0.23 -2.89
C ALA A 23 5.52 1.12 -2.52
N LEU A 24 4.48 0.57 -1.88
CA LEU A 24 3.32 1.34 -1.40
C LEU A 24 3.66 2.32 -0.26
N GLN A 25 4.76 2.09 0.47
CA GLN A 25 5.21 2.97 1.54
C GLN A 25 6.09 4.13 1.06
N ALA A 26 6.45 4.19 -0.21
CA ALA A 26 7.18 5.32 -0.77
C ALA A 26 6.34 6.60 -0.70
N ALA A 27 7.00 7.75 -0.47
CA ALA A 27 6.31 9.01 -0.22
C ALA A 27 5.57 9.57 -1.45
N ASP A 28 5.98 9.16 -2.65
CA ASP A 28 5.56 9.67 -3.94
C ASP A 28 4.71 8.67 -4.76
N VAL A 29 4.18 7.64 -4.10
CA VAL A 29 3.32 6.65 -4.78
C VAL A 29 1.99 7.29 -5.16
N SER A 30 1.69 7.25 -6.46
CA SER A 30 0.40 7.66 -6.99
C SER A 30 -0.63 6.52 -6.90
N LEU A 31 -1.91 6.88 -6.91
CA LEU A 31 -3.01 5.91 -6.80
C LEU A 31 -2.99 4.85 -7.91
N ASP A 32 -2.71 5.25 -9.14
CA ASP A 32 -2.57 4.36 -10.29
C ASP A 32 -1.45 3.32 -10.09
N THR A 33 -0.29 3.77 -9.60
CA THR A 33 0.82 2.88 -9.26
C THR A 33 0.44 1.91 -8.14
N ALA A 34 -0.27 2.39 -7.11
CA ALA A 34 -0.71 1.55 -6.00
C ALA A 34 -1.66 0.44 -6.47
N ILE A 35 -2.63 0.79 -7.33
CA ILE A 35 -3.57 -0.19 -7.90
C ILE A 35 -2.84 -1.23 -8.75
N MET A 36 -1.92 -0.79 -9.59
CA MET A 36 -1.12 -1.68 -10.42
C MET A 36 -0.33 -2.68 -9.55
N LEU A 37 0.31 -2.21 -8.48
CA LEU A 37 1.07 -3.06 -7.55
C LEU A 37 0.19 -4.08 -6.82
N VAL A 38 -0.99 -3.67 -6.35
CA VAL A 38 -1.94 -4.57 -5.68
C VAL A 38 -2.49 -5.61 -6.64
N ASN A 39 -2.83 -5.22 -7.88
CA ASN A 39 -3.29 -6.14 -8.89
C ASN A 39 -2.20 -7.15 -9.28
N SER A 40 -0.96 -6.70 -9.45
CA SER A 40 0.18 -7.58 -9.71
C SER A 40 0.39 -8.60 -8.60
N LEU A 41 0.28 -8.18 -7.32
CA LEU A 41 0.34 -9.11 -6.18
C LEU A 41 -0.79 -10.13 -6.21
N LYS A 42 -2.01 -9.71 -6.56
CA LYS A 42 -3.16 -10.60 -6.68
C LYS A 42 -2.97 -11.62 -7.81
N GLU A 43 -2.49 -11.18 -8.96
CA GLU A 43 -2.17 -12.05 -10.09
C GLU A 43 -1.10 -13.07 -9.72
N PHE A 44 -0.04 -12.63 -9.04
CA PHE A 44 0.98 -13.53 -8.50
C PHE A 44 0.37 -14.60 -7.58
N LEU A 45 -0.46 -14.22 -6.62
CA LEU A 45 -1.07 -15.18 -5.70
C LEU A 45 -2.01 -16.17 -6.40
N VAL A 46 -2.76 -15.73 -7.41
CA VAL A 46 -3.62 -16.62 -8.22
C VAL A 46 -2.76 -17.63 -8.98
N GLN A 47 -1.68 -17.21 -9.63
CA GLN A 47 -0.77 -18.12 -10.31
C GLN A 47 -0.05 -19.04 -9.31
N TYR A 48 0.37 -18.49 -8.17
CA TYR A 48 1.04 -19.27 -7.11
C TYR A 48 0.12 -20.35 -6.52
N ARG A 49 -1.20 -20.11 -6.49
CA ARG A 49 -2.20 -21.08 -6.07
C ARG A 49 -2.17 -22.37 -6.90
N GLU A 50 -1.88 -22.26 -8.18
CA GLU A 50 -1.82 -23.40 -9.09
C GLU A 50 -0.46 -24.12 -9.04
N GLU A 51 0.63 -23.40 -9.10
CA GLU A 51 1.97 -23.93 -9.33
C GLU A 51 2.86 -23.92 -8.08
N GLY A 52 2.60 -23.03 -7.12
CA GLY A 52 3.48 -22.74 -6.00
C GLY A 52 3.75 -23.91 -5.08
N PHE A 53 2.78 -24.81 -4.87
CA PHE A 53 2.96 -25.99 -4.04
C PHE A 53 4.06 -26.91 -4.60
N ASN A 54 4.01 -27.23 -5.88
CA ASN A 54 5.00 -28.10 -6.53
C ASN A 54 6.38 -27.47 -6.53
N LYS A 55 6.45 -26.16 -6.76
CA LYS A 55 7.71 -25.38 -6.65
C LYS A 55 8.28 -25.46 -5.24
N SER A 56 7.47 -25.19 -4.23
CA SER A 56 7.89 -25.24 -2.82
C SER A 56 8.32 -26.64 -2.39
N MET A 57 7.66 -27.68 -2.89
CA MET A 57 8.05 -29.07 -2.67
C MET A 57 9.44 -29.38 -3.26
N SER A 58 9.71 -28.93 -4.48
CA SER A 58 11.02 -29.14 -5.12
C SER A 58 12.14 -28.44 -4.35
N ILE A 59 11.91 -27.20 -3.91
CA ILE A 59 12.86 -26.44 -3.09
C ILE A 59 13.10 -27.12 -1.75
N ALA A 60 12.03 -27.56 -1.07
CA ALA A 60 12.12 -28.22 0.22
C ALA A 60 12.88 -29.56 0.15
N ARG A 61 12.70 -30.34 -0.93
CA ARG A 61 13.47 -31.59 -1.16
C ARG A 61 14.95 -31.29 -1.34
N ARG A 62 15.29 -30.25 -2.10
CA ARG A 62 16.69 -29.81 -2.26
C ARG A 62 17.30 -29.40 -0.93
N MET A 63 16.61 -28.54 -0.16
CA MET A 63 17.05 -28.12 1.17
C MET A 63 17.25 -29.32 2.12
N ALA A 64 16.31 -30.28 2.11
CA ALA A 64 16.41 -31.48 2.94
C ALA A 64 17.68 -32.30 2.60
N THR A 65 18.01 -32.44 1.32
CA THR A 65 19.20 -33.13 0.85
C THR A 65 20.46 -32.40 1.30
N GLU A 66 20.54 -31.10 1.15
CA GLU A 66 21.68 -30.28 1.58
C GLU A 66 21.90 -30.33 3.11
N LEU A 67 20.82 -30.42 3.88
CA LEU A 67 20.83 -30.51 5.35
C LEU A 67 21.00 -31.96 5.86
N ASN A 68 21.12 -32.96 5.00
CA ASN A 68 21.07 -34.38 5.35
C ASN A 68 19.84 -34.77 6.18
N ALA A 69 18.69 -34.10 5.92
CA ALA A 69 17.42 -34.34 6.59
C ALA A 69 16.55 -35.30 5.76
N SER A 70 15.57 -35.95 6.46
CA SER A 70 14.62 -36.83 5.77
C SER A 70 13.75 -36.05 4.79
N THR A 71 13.64 -36.56 3.58
CA THR A 71 12.75 -36.07 2.50
C THR A 71 11.34 -36.62 2.61
N GLU A 72 11.06 -37.50 3.57
CA GLU A 72 9.76 -38.11 3.75
C GLU A 72 8.89 -37.34 4.75
N PHE A 73 7.58 -37.37 4.51
CA PHE A 73 6.60 -36.84 5.45
C PHE A 73 6.38 -37.84 6.59
N ARG A 74 6.41 -37.33 7.83
CA ARG A 74 6.07 -38.18 8.99
C ARG A 74 4.58 -38.45 9.01
N ARG A 75 4.21 -39.74 8.91
CA ARG A 75 2.82 -40.15 9.17
C ARG A 75 2.51 -39.92 10.64
N LYS A 76 1.63 -38.99 10.95
CA LYS A 76 1.12 -38.79 12.31
C LYS A 76 0.09 -39.87 12.60
N ARG A 77 0.33 -40.66 13.66
CA ARG A 77 -0.66 -41.61 14.16
C ARG A 77 -1.87 -40.82 14.65
N LEU A 78 -2.98 -40.90 13.97
CA LEU A 78 -4.24 -40.27 14.41
C LEU A 78 -4.67 -40.94 15.73
N ARG A 79 -4.93 -40.13 16.74
CA ARG A 79 -5.53 -40.63 17.99
C ARG A 79 -6.93 -41.17 17.65
N LYS A 80 -7.18 -42.45 17.88
CA LYS A 80 -8.51 -43.04 17.81
C LYS A 80 -9.42 -42.27 18.79
N GLN A 81 -10.31 -41.44 18.29
CA GLN A 81 -11.41 -40.90 19.10
C GLN A 81 -12.39 -42.02 19.41
N LYS A 82 -12.80 -42.16 20.69
CA LYS A 82 -13.89 -43.06 21.07
C LYS A 82 -15.15 -42.53 20.38
N LYS A 83 -15.71 -43.33 19.48
CA LYS A 83 -16.95 -43.02 18.77
C LYS A 83 -18.15 -43.58 19.46
N PHE A 84 -19.27 -42.88 19.43
CA PHE A 84 -20.60 -43.41 19.71
C PHE A 84 -21.07 -44.30 18.59
N HIS A 85 -21.96 -45.26 18.86
CA HIS A 85 -22.34 -46.38 17.98
C HIS A 85 -22.99 -45.97 16.66
N ASP A 86 -23.41 -44.69 16.51
CA ASP A 86 -24.13 -44.17 15.34
C ASP A 86 -23.33 -43.25 14.42
N GLU A 87 -22.02 -43.01 14.66
CA GLU A 87 -21.23 -42.14 13.84
C GLU A 87 -20.54 -42.86 12.69
N THR A 88 -21.06 -42.69 11.46
CA THR A 88 -20.42 -43.14 10.23
C THR A 88 -19.12 -42.38 9.93
N ASN A 89 -18.06 -43.10 9.60
CA ASN A 89 -16.77 -42.55 9.20
C ASN A 89 -16.87 -41.76 7.91
N SER A 90 -16.72 -40.45 7.96
CA SER A 90 -16.53 -39.60 6.78
C SER A 90 -15.06 -39.19 6.55
N TYR A 91 -14.11 -39.69 7.37
CA TYR A 91 -12.69 -39.43 7.18
C TYR A 91 -11.98 -40.74 6.87
N SER A 92 -11.52 -40.91 5.64
CA SER A 92 -10.60 -41.98 5.27
C SER A 92 -9.29 -41.80 6.01
N ASP A 93 -8.87 -42.83 6.76
CA ASP A 93 -7.61 -42.89 7.54
C ASP A 93 -6.32 -42.88 6.65
N ASP A 94 -6.45 -42.65 5.33
CA ASP A 94 -5.41 -42.82 4.31
C ASP A 94 -5.17 -41.55 3.48
N GLU A 95 -5.44 -40.35 4.05
CA GLU A 95 -5.06 -39.11 3.35
C GLU A 95 -3.51 -39.04 3.26
N ASP A 96 -2.99 -38.95 2.06
CA ASP A 96 -1.57 -38.72 1.79
C ASP A 96 -1.10 -37.44 2.53
N PRO A 97 -0.08 -37.52 3.39
CA PRO A 97 0.40 -36.34 4.13
C PRO A 97 0.78 -35.14 3.23
N GLU A 98 1.19 -35.38 1.99
CA GLU A 98 1.49 -34.34 1.00
C GLU A 98 0.17 -33.64 0.56
N MET A 99 -0.87 -34.41 0.26
CA MET A 99 -2.18 -33.90 -0.11
C MET A 99 -2.82 -33.13 1.06
N HIS A 100 -2.67 -33.65 2.28
CA HIS A 100 -3.15 -32.96 3.49
C HIS A 100 -2.47 -31.58 3.66
N LEU A 101 -1.13 -31.51 3.48
CA LEU A 101 -0.39 -30.25 3.56
C LEU A 101 -0.84 -29.28 2.46
N ARG A 102 -1.05 -29.79 1.23
CA ARG A 102 -1.54 -28.96 0.13
C ARG A 102 -2.93 -28.39 0.41
N CYS A 103 -3.88 -29.23 0.80
CA CYS A 103 -5.28 -28.80 0.96
C CYS A 103 -5.50 -27.99 2.24
N ARG A 104 -4.90 -28.39 3.35
CA ARG A 104 -5.17 -27.82 4.67
C ARG A 104 -4.24 -26.67 5.08
N VAL A 105 -3.10 -26.53 4.42
CA VAL A 105 -2.13 -25.48 4.76
C VAL A 105 -1.92 -24.55 3.57
N PHE A 106 -1.37 -25.07 2.48
CA PHE A 106 -1.01 -24.23 1.33
C PHE A 106 -2.22 -23.51 0.73
N ASN A 107 -3.25 -24.29 0.36
CA ASN A 107 -4.45 -23.71 -0.24
C ASN A 107 -5.10 -22.68 0.68
N VAL A 108 -5.24 -22.99 1.96
CA VAL A 108 -5.85 -22.09 2.95
C VAL A 108 -5.06 -20.79 3.08
N ILE A 109 -3.74 -20.85 3.14
CA ILE A 109 -2.90 -19.64 3.24
C ILE A 109 -3.08 -18.75 2.00
N VAL A 110 -2.99 -19.35 0.80
CA VAL A 110 -3.07 -18.58 -0.45
C VAL A 110 -4.49 -18.05 -0.67
N ASP A 111 -5.51 -18.87 -0.45
CA ASP A 111 -6.91 -18.45 -0.59
C ASP A 111 -7.27 -17.33 0.39
N THR A 112 -6.78 -17.40 1.64
CA THR A 112 -6.94 -16.33 2.63
C THR A 112 -6.24 -15.05 2.15
N ALA A 113 -5.00 -15.15 1.66
CA ALA A 113 -4.28 -13.98 1.15
C ALA A 113 -4.98 -13.32 -0.05
N ILE A 114 -5.52 -14.12 -0.98
CA ILE A 114 -6.30 -13.62 -2.11
C ILE A 114 -7.60 -12.94 -1.63
N GLN A 115 -8.28 -13.53 -0.64
CA GLN A 115 -9.50 -12.99 -0.06
C GLN A 115 -9.25 -11.65 0.63
N GLU A 116 -8.23 -11.55 1.45
CA GLU A 116 -7.85 -10.31 2.14
C GLU A 116 -7.50 -9.17 1.17
N LEU A 117 -6.85 -9.49 0.03
CA LEU A 117 -6.62 -8.53 -1.05
C LEU A 117 -7.90 -8.18 -1.84
N GLY A 118 -8.95 -9.01 -1.74
CA GLY A 118 -10.27 -8.77 -2.32
C GLY A 118 -11.21 -7.98 -1.41
N ASP A 119 -10.80 -7.68 -0.18
CA ASP A 119 -11.63 -7.08 0.85
C ASP A 119 -11.98 -5.61 0.57
N ASP A 120 -12.96 -5.07 1.29
CA ASP A 120 -13.56 -3.74 1.03
C ASP A 120 -12.56 -2.58 0.95
N ARG A 121 -11.40 -2.70 1.59
CA ARG A 121 -10.32 -1.71 1.50
C ARG A 121 -9.80 -1.55 0.06
N PHE A 122 -9.54 -2.65 -0.61
CA PHE A 122 -9.02 -2.64 -1.98
C PHE A 122 -10.11 -2.42 -3.01
N LYS A 123 -11.36 -2.82 -2.72
CA LYS A 123 -12.54 -2.46 -3.54
C LYS A 123 -12.76 -0.95 -3.55
N ASN A 124 -12.63 -0.30 -2.39
CA ASN A 124 -12.73 1.17 -2.29
C ASN A 124 -11.65 1.89 -3.12
N ILE A 125 -10.43 1.37 -3.13
CA ILE A 125 -9.36 1.87 -4.01
C ILE A 125 -9.74 1.69 -5.48
N GLY A 126 -10.33 0.55 -5.86
CA GLY A 126 -10.86 0.30 -7.20
C GLY A 126 -11.95 1.31 -7.59
N HIS A 127 -12.94 1.55 -6.73
CA HIS A 127 -13.98 2.55 -6.97
C HIS A 127 -13.43 3.96 -7.15
N VAL A 128 -12.43 4.34 -6.34
CA VAL A 128 -11.75 5.63 -6.51
C VAL A 128 -11.01 5.68 -7.84
N SER A 129 -10.31 4.59 -8.21
CA SER A 129 -9.63 4.49 -9.52
C SER A 129 -10.59 4.64 -10.68
N ASP A 130 -11.73 3.96 -10.62
CA ASP A 130 -12.75 4.05 -11.68
C ASP A 130 -13.32 5.46 -11.77
N LYS A 131 -13.57 6.09 -10.63
CA LYS A 131 -14.06 7.46 -10.55
C LYS A 131 -13.09 8.48 -11.18
N PHE A 132 -11.78 8.29 -11.00
CA PHE A 132 -10.73 9.18 -11.53
C PHE A 132 -10.01 8.60 -12.76
N SER A 133 -10.57 7.57 -13.40
CA SER A 133 -9.96 6.89 -14.55
C SER A 133 -9.64 7.84 -15.70
N PHE A 134 -10.46 8.88 -15.91
CA PHE A 134 -10.24 9.91 -16.91
C PHE A 134 -8.95 10.72 -16.68
N LEU A 135 -8.51 10.90 -15.42
CA LEU A 135 -7.23 11.57 -15.13
C LEU A 135 -6.03 10.67 -15.44
N ILE A 136 -6.17 9.37 -15.18
CA ILE A 136 -5.10 8.38 -15.32
C ILE A 136 -4.95 7.96 -16.78
N LYS A 137 -6.08 7.58 -17.41
CA LYS A 137 -6.11 6.96 -18.75
C LYS A 137 -6.45 7.95 -19.88
N MET A 138 -6.39 9.25 -19.62
CA MET A 138 -6.75 10.33 -20.54
C MET A 138 -6.18 10.18 -21.95
N GLU A 139 -4.95 9.64 -22.07
CA GLU A 139 -4.26 9.49 -23.35
C GLU A 139 -4.74 8.29 -24.18
N THR A 140 -5.30 7.28 -23.53
CA THR A 140 -5.68 6.00 -24.14
C THR A 140 -7.17 5.88 -24.38
N MET A 141 -7.99 6.73 -23.75
CA MET A 141 -9.44 6.72 -23.87
C MET A 141 -9.87 7.41 -25.18
N THR A 142 -10.90 6.88 -25.81
CA THR A 142 -11.60 7.56 -26.89
C THR A 142 -12.35 8.78 -26.37
N LYS A 143 -12.78 9.67 -27.28
CA LYS A 143 -13.52 10.85 -26.87
C LYS A 143 -14.80 10.50 -26.09
N ASP A 144 -15.54 9.51 -26.57
CA ASP A 144 -16.82 9.11 -25.98
C ASP A 144 -16.63 8.46 -24.59
N GLU A 145 -15.62 7.59 -24.46
CA GLU A 145 -15.25 6.99 -23.16
C GLU A 145 -14.80 8.05 -22.15
N LEU A 146 -14.06 9.05 -22.61
CA LEU A 146 -13.58 10.13 -21.77
C LEU A 146 -14.75 11.00 -21.27
N GLU A 147 -15.67 11.38 -22.16
CA GLU A 147 -16.87 12.14 -21.81
C GLU A 147 -17.79 11.37 -20.86
N GLU A 148 -17.97 10.06 -21.07
CA GLU A 148 -18.75 9.22 -20.18
C GLU A 148 -18.12 9.13 -18.78
N SER A 149 -16.80 8.89 -18.69
CA SER A 149 -16.08 8.81 -17.43
C SER A 149 -16.14 10.12 -16.64
N VAL A 150 -15.95 11.25 -17.31
CA VAL A 150 -16.03 12.58 -16.70
C VAL A 150 -17.46 12.93 -16.27
N THR A 151 -18.46 12.57 -17.08
CA THR A 151 -19.86 12.78 -16.73
C THR A 151 -20.23 12.02 -15.47
N ARG A 152 -19.81 10.77 -15.36
CA ARG A 152 -19.99 9.93 -14.16
C ARG A 152 -19.32 10.57 -12.93
N TYR A 153 -18.13 11.11 -13.08
CA TYR A 153 -17.42 11.84 -12.05
C TYR A 153 -18.16 13.10 -11.61
N ALA A 154 -18.57 13.96 -12.55
CA ALA A 154 -19.27 15.20 -12.28
C ALA A 154 -20.64 15.00 -11.61
N LEU A 155 -21.33 13.89 -11.90
CA LEU A 155 -22.58 13.53 -11.23
C LEU A 155 -22.39 13.10 -9.78
N THR A 156 -21.22 12.57 -9.42
CA THR A 156 -20.92 12.03 -8.08
C THR A 156 -20.14 13.00 -7.19
N SER A 157 -19.68 14.13 -7.73
CA SER A 157 -18.86 15.12 -7.01
C SER A 157 -19.58 16.44 -6.94
N SER A 158 -19.87 16.93 -5.73
CA SER A 158 -20.53 18.22 -5.49
C SER A 158 -19.65 19.43 -5.76
N ASP A 159 -18.33 19.22 -5.77
CA ASP A 159 -17.35 20.31 -5.74
C ASP A 159 -16.83 20.72 -7.13
N ILE A 160 -17.31 20.05 -8.19
CA ILE A 160 -16.83 20.27 -9.55
C ILE A 160 -18.01 20.53 -10.48
N SER A 161 -17.90 21.61 -11.26
CA SER A 161 -18.88 21.94 -12.30
C SER A 161 -18.87 20.91 -13.43
N ARG A 162 -20.05 20.70 -14.04
CA ARG A 162 -20.17 19.89 -15.27
C ARG A 162 -19.35 20.46 -16.44
N ASP A 163 -18.87 21.70 -16.34
CA ASP A 163 -18.03 22.32 -17.34
C ASP A 163 -16.69 21.59 -17.55
N ILE A 164 -16.27 20.73 -16.61
CA ILE A 164 -15.10 19.85 -16.77
C ILE A 164 -15.21 18.99 -18.03
N ILE A 165 -16.43 18.65 -18.48
CA ILE A 165 -16.65 17.86 -19.71
C ILE A 165 -16.11 18.62 -20.92
N GLN A 166 -16.23 19.94 -20.94
CA GLN A 166 -15.73 20.79 -22.04
C GLN A 166 -14.21 20.98 -21.97
N GLU A 167 -13.64 20.94 -20.74
CA GLU A 167 -12.19 21.11 -20.53
C GLU A 167 -11.40 19.86 -20.88
N ILE A 168 -11.96 18.65 -20.65
CA ILE A 168 -11.19 17.41 -20.63
C ILE A 168 -10.62 17.02 -22.00
N TYR A 169 -11.39 17.18 -23.06
CA TYR A 169 -10.95 16.79 -24.40
C TYR A 169 -9.84 17.70 -24.94
N PRO A 170 -9.93 19.05 -24.89
CA PRO A 170 -8.80 19.91 -25.20
C PRO A 170 -7.58 19.63 -24.33
N ALA A 171 -7.79 19.43 -23.03
CA ALA A 171 -6.71 19.14 -22.10
C ALA A 171 -6.00 17.82 -22.44
N SER A 172 -6.72 16.76 -22.84
CA SER A 172 -6.11 15.47 -23.19
C SER A 172 -5.11 15.58 -24.34
N ARG A 173 -5.33 16.50 -25.26
CA ARG A 173 -4.42 16.76 -26.41
C ARG A 173 -3.19 17.54 -26.01
N ILE A 174 -3.34 18.50 -25.08
CA ILE A 174 -2.24 19.36 -24.62
C ILE A 174 -1.36 18.60 -23.63
N LEU A 175 -1.96 17.79 -22.75
CA LEU A 175 -1.27 17.02 -21.72
C LEU A 175 -0.69 15.69 -22.22
N LYS A 176 -0.72 15.45 -23.54
CA LYS A 176 -0.18 14.23 -24.13
C LYS A 176 1.31 14.09 -23.82
N GLY A 177 1.68 12.91 -23.27
CA GLY A 177 3.05 12.64 -22.83
C GLY A 177 3.27 12.76 -21.32
N HIS A 178 2.38 13.43 -20.59
CA HIS A 178 2.43 13.51 -19.12
C HIS A 178 1.64 12.37 -18.48
N LYS A 179 2.30 11.23 -18.23
CA LYS A 179 1.63 10.00 -17.76
C LYS A 179 1.08 10.10 -16.36
N LYS A 180 1.81 10.73 -15.44
CA LYS A 180 1.41 10.84 -14.03
C LYS A 180 0.52 12.07 -13.80
N ALA A 181 -0.44 11.96 -12.87
CA ALA A 181 -1.31 13.07 -12.49
C ALA A 181 -0.53 14.29 -11.95
N ILE A 182 0.57 14.04 -11.23
CA ILE A 182 1.43 15.12 -10.71
C ILE A 182 2.12 15.88 -11.84
N ASP A 183 2.57 15.20 -12.89
CA ASP A 183 3.23 15.83 -14.04
C ASP A 183 2.22 16.68 -14.83
N LYS A 184 0.97 16.21 -14.98
CA LYS A 184 -0.13 16.94 -15.59
C LYS A 184 -0.44 18.23 -14.82
N LEU A 185 -0.57 18.14 -13.51
CA LEU A 185 -0.80 19.32 -12.67
C LEU A 185 0.35 20.31 -12.73
N SER A 186 1.60 19.82 -12.64
CA SER A 186 2.80 20.66 -12.71
C SER A 186 2.87 21.41 -14.03
N PHE A 187 2.60 20.74 -15.15
CA PHE A 187 2.57 21.37 -16.46
C PHE A 187 1.48 22.44 -16.57
N ILE A 188 0.25 22.15 -16.12
CA ILE A 188 -0.86 23.12 -16.10
C ILE A 188 -0.46 24.40 -15.35
N LEU A 189 0.17 24.25 -14.19
CA LEU A 189 0.57 25.38 -13.35
C LEU A 189 1.75 26.15 -13.94
N GLN A 190 2.75 25.48 -14.52
CA GLN A 190 3.91 26.12 -15.13
C GLN A 190 3.52 26.95 -16.37
N GLU A 191 2.60 26.46 -17.18
CA GLU A 191 2.12 27.13 -18.39
C GLU A 191 0.94 28.08 -18.10
N ASN A 192 0.56 28.31 -16.83
CA ASN A 192 -0.58 29.15 -16.43
C ASN A 192 -1.91 28.76 -17.10
N LEU A 193 -2.10 27.47 -17.36
CA LEU A 193 -3.32 26.90 -17.95
C LEU A 193 -4.43 26.63 -16.91
N ASP A 194 -4.20 26.89 -15.64
CA ASP A 194 -5.16 26.73 -14.54
C ASP A 194 -6.41 27.59 -14.73
N LYS A 195 -6.29 28.74 -15.45
CA LYS A 195 -7.43 29.60 -15.82
C LYS A 195 -8.23 29.05 -17.00
N VAL A 196 -7.59 28.24 -17.85
CA VAL A 196 -8.24 27.62 -19.03
C VAL A 196 -8.91 26.31 -18.64
N PHE A 197 -8.32 25.56 -17.69
CA PHE A 197 -8.82 24.28 -17.20
C PHE A 197 -9.03 24.30 -15.69
N PRO A 198 -9.90 25.18 -15.14
CA PRO A 198 -10.05 25.33 -13.70
C PRO A 198 -10.60 24.07 -13.04
N ASN A 199 -11.63 23.43 -13.62
CA ASN A 199 -12.25 22.23 -13.05
C ASN A 199 -11.32 21.01 -13.10
N LEU A 200 -10.58 20.85 -14.19
CA LEU A 200 -9.56 19.80 -14.31
C LEU A 200 -8.43 20.00 -13.27
N THR A 201 -8.00 21.25 -13.05
CA THR A 201 -7.00 21.58 -12.03
C THR A 201 -7.46 21.22 -10.65
N VAL A 202 -8.73 21.50 -10.31
CA VAL A 202 -9.35 21.09 -9.03
C VAL A 202 -9.42 19.56 -8.94
N ALA A 203 -9.85 18.87 -9.99
CA ALA A 203 -9.93 17.40 -10.01
C ALA A 203 -8.55 16.75 -9.78
N LEU A 204 -7.49 17.27 -10.43
CA LEU A 204 -6.12 16.81 -10.22
C LEU A 204 -5.63 17.05 -8.79
N ARG A 205 -5.92 18.22 -8.22
CA ARG A 205 -5.58 18.52 -6.82
C ARG A 205 -6.29 17.58 -5.86
N VAL A 206 -7.61 17.39 -6.02
CA VAL A 206 -8.38 16.44 -5.21
C VAL A 206 -7.80 15.03 -5.30
N PHE A 207 -7.52 14.56 -6.52
CA PHE A 207 -6.92 13.25 -6.75
C PHE A 207 -5.57 13.08 -6.03
N LEU A 208 -4.69 14.07 -6.12
CA LEU A 208 -3.35 14.04 -5.54
C LEU A 208 -3.33 14.21 -4.01
N THR A 209 -4.41 14.75 -3.42
CA THR A 209 -4.53 14.88 -1.95
C THR A 209 -5.11 13.64 -1.29
N MET A 210 -5.60 12.66 -2.05
CA MET A 210 -6.14 11.45 -1.47
C MET A 210 -5.05 10.60 -0.81
N PRO A 211 -5.18 10.29 0.49
CA PRO A 211 -4.20 9.48 1.20
C PRO A 211 -4.28 8.02 0.72
N LEU A 212 -3.22 7.51 0.11
CA LEU A 212 -3.13 6.12 -0.34
C LEU A 212 -2.74 5.18 0.78
N THR A 213 -1.87 5.63 1.66
CA THR A 213 -1.36 4.83 2.77
C THR A 213 -1.24 5.67 4.03
N VAL A 214 -1.37 5.02 5.18
CA VAL A 214 -1.07 5.63 6.49
C VAL A 214 0.43 5.56 6.83
N ALA A 215 1.27 5.15 5.90
CA ALA A 215 2.70 4.94 6.15
C ALA A 215 3.45 6.22 6.59
N SER A 216 3.04 7.39 6.12
CA SER A 216 3.56 8.68 6.60
C SER A 216 3.16 8.93 8.06
N ALA A 217 1.91 8.64 8.41
CA ALA A 217 1.42 8.73 9.78
C ALA A 217 2.13 7.72 10.70
N GLU A 218 2.29 6.46 10.27
CA GLU A 218 3.01 5.43 11.01
C GLU A 218 4.47 5.83 11.27
N ARG A 219 5.16 6.39 10.26
CA ARG A 219 6.51 6.96 10.43
C ARG A 219 6.54 8.09 11.43
N SER A 220 5.53 8.95 11.42
CA SER A 220 5.38 10.05 12.38
C SER A 220 5.16 9.53 13.80
N PHE A 221 4.32 8.52 13.99
CA PHE A 221 4.13 7.86 15.29
C PHE A 221 5.39 7.14 15.77
N SER A 222 6.16 6.52 14.88
CA SER A 222 7.45 5.93 15.22
C SER A 222 8.46 6.98 15.72
N LYS A 223 8.52 8.15 15.07
CA LYS A 223 9.33 9.29 15.53
C LYS A 223 8.82 9.82 16.88
N LEU A 224 7.50 9.94 17.05
CA LEU A 224 6.88 10.36 18.30
C LEU A 224 7.26 9.43 19.46
N LYS A 225 7.29 8.11 19.24
CA LYS A 225 7.74 7.12 20.23
C LYS A 225 9.20 7.35 20.66
N LEU A 226 10.08 7.76 19.75
CA LEU A 226 11.46 8.09 20.07
C LEU A 226 11.57 9.38 20.91
N VAL A 227 10.73 10.39 20.63
CA VAL A 227 10.67 11.65 21.39
C VAL A 227 10.08 11.41 22.78
N LYS A 228 8.96 10.66 22.87
CA LYS A 228 8.28 10.29 24.11
C LYS A 228 8.81 8.94 24.63
N SER A 229 10.10 8.92 25.00
CA SER A 229 10.69 7.75 25.65
C SER A 229 10.25 7.65 27.12
N TYR A 230 10.48 6.48 27.76
CA TYR A 230 10.18 6.26 29.18
C TYR A 230 10.79 7.34 30.08
N LEU A 231 12.01 7.78 29.79
CA LEU A 231 12.73 8.83 30.53
C LEU A 231 12.13 10.24 30.32
N ARG A 232 11.23 10.43 29.36
CA ARG A 232 10.57 11.70 29.03
C ARG A 232 9.06 11.62 29.11
N SER A 233 8.53 10.72 29.94
CA SER A 233 7.09 10.48 30.11
C SER A 233 6.31 11.68 30.65
N THR A 234 6.97 12.56 31.43
CA THR A 234 6.37 13.75 32.04
C THR A 234 6.40 15.01 31.16
N MET A 235 6.77 14.87 29.87
CA MET A 235 6.81 15.99 28.95
C MET A 235 5.42 16.57 28.70
N ASN A 236 5.28 17.92 28.82
CA ASN A 236 4.03 18.62 28.46
C ASN A 236 3.70 18.44 26.97
N ASN A 237 2.40 18.41 26.64
CA ASN A 237 1.90 18.21 25.28
C ASN A 237 2.44 19.25 24.30
N ASP A 238 2.52 20.53 24.67
CA ASP A 238 3.04 21.59 23.80
C ASP A 238 4.48 21.31 23.39
N ARG A 239 5.33 20.96 24.36
CA ARG A 239 6.73 20.63 24.09
C ARG A 239 6.85 19.36 23.24
N LEU A 240 6.00 18.37 23.48
CA LEU A 240 5.96 17.15 22.68
C LEU A 240 5.57 17.45 21.23
N THR A 241 4.55 18.29 21.03
CA THR A 241 4.09 18.72 19.70
C THR A 241 5.20 19.46 18.94
N HIS A 242 5.86 20.42 19.57
CA HIS A 242 6.95 21.17 18.93
C HIS A 242 8.12 20.26 18.53
N LEU A 243 8.54 19.36 19.41
CA LEU A 243 9.61 18.40 19.10
C LEU A 243 9.19 17.39 18.01
N ALA A 244 7.93 16.96 18.02
CA ALA A 244 7.40 16.08 16.99
C ALA A 244 7.40 16.74 15.61
N ILE A 245 6.94 18.01 15.51
CA ILE A 245 6.95 18.78 14.26
C ILE A 245 8.38 18.91 13.73
N ILE A 246 9.34 19.35 14.56
CA ILE A 246 10.74 19.48 14.14
C ILE A 246 11.32 18.14 13.69
N SER A 247 10.96 17.04 14.36
CA SER A 247 11.45 15.70 14.02
C SER A 247 10.82 15.16 12.74
N ILE A 248 9.55 15.44 12.49
CA ILE A 248 8.80 15.00 11.30
C ILE A 248 9.29 15.80 10.09
N GLU A 249 9.33 17.14 10.22
CA GLU A 249 9.74 18.09 9.18
C GLU A 249 11.25 18.38 9.22
N ASN A 250 12.07 17.36 9.47
CA ASN A 250 13.51 17.50 9.67
C ASN A 250 14.22 18.20 8.50
N ASN A 251 13.80 17.90 7.26
CA ASN A 251 14.42 18.50 6.08
C ASN A 251 14.16 20.03 6.03
N LEU A 252 12.93 20.44 6.31
CA LEU A 252 12.55 21.84 6.40
C LEU A 252 13.27 22.53 7.57
N ALA A 253 13.31 21.88 8.72
CA ALA A 253 14.00 22.41 9.89
C ALA A 253 15.51 22.65 9.64
N ARG A 254 16.17 21.76 8.90
CA ARG A 254 17.59 21.92 8.52
C ARG A 254 17.84 23.02 7.51
N SER A 255 16.88 23.34 6.66
CA SER A 255 17.02 24.42 5.65
C SER A 255 16.63 25.80 6.18
N THR A 256 16.06 25.88 7.40
CA THR A 256 15.62 27.13 8.01
C THR A 256 16.79 27.78 8.79
N SER A 257 17.02 29.10 8.60
CA SER A 257 17.91 29.86 9.46
C SER A 257 17.28 30.03 10.84
N PHE A 258 18.10 29.87 11.87
CA PHE A 258 17.67 30.04 13.26
C PHE A 258 18.03 31.41 13.84
N ASP A 259 18.64 32.31 13.07
CA ASP A 259 19.15 33.59 13.56
C ASP A 259 18.07 34.47 14.18
N GLU A 260 16.94 34.65 13.48
CA GLU A 260 15.78 35.39 13.99
C GLU A 260 15.18 34.75 15.24
N ILE A 261 15.16 33.40 15.28
CA ILE A 261 14.64 32.66 16.42
C ILE A 261 15.54 32.83 17.64
N LEU A 262 16.87 32.81 17.43
CA LEU A 262 17.84 33.01 18.48
C LEU A 262 17.77 34.45 19.04
N GLU A 263 17.62 35.46 18.17
CA GLU A 263 17.46 36.87 18.60
C GLU A 263 16.16 37.04 19.42
N LYS A 264 15.04 36.51 18.92
CA LYS A 264 13.77 36.54 19.63
C LYS A 264 13.84 35.80 20.96
N TRP A 265 14.49 34.64 20.99
CA TRP A 265 14.70 33.88 22.22
C TRP A 265 15.61 34.62 23.23
N ALA A 266 16.66 35.27 22.77
CA ALA A 266 17.55 36.09 23.61
C ALA A 266 16.84 37.30 24.18
N SER A 267 15.97 37.96 23.39
CA SER A 267 15.22 39.17 23.81
C SER A 267 14.06 38.87 24.76
N THR A 268 13.50 37.65 24.73
CA THR A 268 12.30 37.29 25.52
C THR A 268 12.57 37.14 27.02
N LYS A 269 13.82 36.86 27.44
CA LYS A 269 14.23 36.81 28.85
C LYS A 269 15.59 37.48 28.98
N ALA A 270 15.77 38.30 30.05
CA ALA A 270 17.07 38.83 30.42
C ALA A 270 18.05 37.66 30.70
N ARG A 271 18.85 37.32 29.73
CA ARG A 271 19.85 36.24 29.82
C ARG A 271 21.23 36.84 29.80
N HIS A 272 22.04 36.38 30.75
CA HIS A 272 23.43 36.88 30.90
C HIS A 272 24.39 36.31 29.83
N VAL A 273 23.91 35.53 28.85
CA VAL A 273 24.75 34.95 27.79
C VAL A 273 24.59 35.79 26.53
N LYS A 274 25.66 36.46 26.10
CA LYS A 274 25.73 37.04 24.75
C LYS A 274 25.78 35.90 23.76
N VAL A 275 24.76 35.81 22.88
CA VAL A 275 24.81 34.93 21.71
C VAL A 275 25.63 35.68 20.68
N LEU A 276 26.83 35.18 20.39
CA LEU A 276 27.74 35.71 19.35
C LEU A 276 27.24 35.27 17.97
#